data_2b9f79fce959af1b0849b0c00a9c9f7f
#
_entry.id   2b9f79fce959af1b0849b0c00a9c9f7f
#
_cell.length_a   1.000
_cell.length_b   1.000
_cell.length_c   1.000
_cell.angle_alpha   90.00
_cell.angle_beta   90.00
_cell.angle_gamma   90.00
#
_symmetry.space_group_name_H-M   'P 1'
#
loop_
_entity.id
_entity.type
_entity.pdbx_description
1 polymer ?
#
loop_
_entity_poly.entity_id
_entity_poly.type
_entity_poly.pdbx_seq_one_letter_code
_entity_poly.pdbx_strand_id
1 'polypeptide(L)'
;MIAMKIAECEDKGMTFGEVIDTVETYIEDQHTYFLLESLEALRKNGRLTGLKAMVATALSIKPVMGATPEGTICQLGQARGMKKALVKMADEIAAHEEHAEDKILAISHCNCPARAEELKKLLLARLQPKDVIILDTAGISSLYASDGGVIAVI
;
A
#
# COMPACT_ATOMS: atom_id res chain seq x y z
N MET A 1 -4.77 8.60 5.63
CA MET A 1 -3.62 9.47 5.25
C MET A 1 -4.13 10.87 4.85
N ILE A 2 -4.86 11.02 3.73
CA ILE A 2 -5.33 12.34 3.23
C ILE A 2 -6.08 13.16 4.29
N ALA A 3 -7.05 12.56 5.01
CA ALA A 3 -7.77 13.25 6.08
C ALA A 3 -6.86 13.74 7.23
N MET A 4 -5.82 12.98 7.56
CA MET A 4 -4.82 13.40 8.55
C MET A 4 -4.00 14.60 8.05
N LYS A 5 -3.68 14.61 6.74
CA LYS A 5 -2.96 15.75 6.13
C LYS A 5 -3.82 17.01 6.12
N ILE A 6 -5.12 16.88 5.82
CA ILE A 6 -6.06 18.01 5.90
C ILE A 6 -6.10 18.56 7.32
N ALA A 7 -6.28 17.72 8.34
CA ALA A 7 -6.31 18.14 9.73
C ALA A 7 -5.00 18.84 10.16
N GLU A 8 -3.84 18.31 9.71
CA GLU A 8 -2.55 18.97 9.94
C GLU A 8 -2.49 20.38 9.33
N CYS A 9 -3.05 20.58 8.14
CA CYS A 9 -3.11 21.89 7.49
C CYS A 9 -4.05 22.85 8.23
N GLU A 10 -5.21 22.36 8.70
CA GLU A 10 -6.14 23.14 9.53
C GLU A 10 -5.51 23.56 10.84
N ASP A 11 -4.81 22.69 11.53
CA ASP A 11 -4.10 22.97 12.78
C ASP A 11 -3.00 24.04 12.60
N LYS A 12 -2.42 24.13 11.40
CA LYS A 12 -1.45 25.16 11.01
C LYS A 12 -2.10 26.49 10.61
N GLY A 13 -3.44 26.57 10.60
CA GLY A 13 -4.19 27.78 10.24
C GLY A 13 -4.11 28.13 8.76
N MET A 14 -3.88 27.16 7.89
CA MET A 14 -3.80 27.38 6.44
C MET A 14 -5.15 27.78 5.86
N THR A 15 -5.14 28.65 4.86
CA THR A 15 -6.34 29.01 4.10
C THR A 15 -6.83 27.82 3.26
N PHE A 16 -8.10 27.86 2.85
CA PHE A 16 -8.68 26.78 2.03
C PHE A 16 -7.89 26.51 0.73
N GLY A 17 -7.41 27.56 0.06
CA GLY A 17 -6.57 27.42 -1.14
C GLY A 17 -5.24 26.69 -0.84
N GLU A 18 -4.55 27.13 0.21
CA GLU A 18 -3.28 26.49 0.64
C GLU A 18 -3.48 25.03 1.07
N VAL A 19 -4.63 24.69 1.68
CA VAL A 19 -4.97 23.31 2.02
C VAL A 19 -5.12 22.47 0.75
N ILE A 20 -5.83 22.95 -0.27
CA ILE A 20 -6.01 22.25 -1.55
C ILE A 20 -4.65 21.98 -2.18
N ASP A 21 -3.84 23.00 -2.40
CA ASP A 21 -2.54 22.88 -3.07
C ASP A 21 -1.60 21.90 -2.33
N THR A 22 -1.59 21.99 -0.99
CA THR A 22 -0.78 21.11 -0.15
C THR A 22 -1.26 19.65 -0.20
N VAL A 23 -2.57 19.43 -0.19
CA VAL A 23 -3.14 18.08 -0.20
C VAL A 23 -3.04 17.43 -1.58
N GLU A 24 -3.19 18.19 -2.67
CA GLU A 24 -2.97 17.69 -4.02
C GLU A 24 -1.53 17.22 -4.21
N THR A 25 -0.55 18.03 -3.82
CA THR A 25 0.87 17.64 -3.81
C THR A 25 1.11 16.38 -2.97
N TYR A 26 0.50 16.30 -1.79
CA TYR A 26 0.60 15.12 -0.92
C TYR A 26 0.00 13.85 -1.56
N ILE A 27 -1.09 13.98 -2.30
CA ILE A 27 -1.71 12.86 -3.02
C ILE A 27 -0.80 12.36 -4.15
N GLU A 28 -0.15 13.26 -4.89
CA GLU A 28 0.78 12.91 -5.97
C GLU A 28 2.02 12.16 -5.45
N ASP A 29 2.49 12.49 -4.24
CA ASP A 29 3.64 11.83 -3.59
C ASP A 29 3.25 10.58 -2.79
N GLN A 30 1.97 10.20 -2.76
CA GLN A 30 1.50 9.05 -2.00
C GLN A 30 1.48 7.78 -2.84
N HIS A 31 2.23 6.76 -2.40
CA HIS A 31 2.30 5.48 -3.08
C HIS A 31 1.56 4.37 -2.31
N THR A 32 0.85 3.55 -3.04
CA THR A 32 0.12 2.41 -2.50
C THR A 32 0.69 1.10 -3.00
N TYR A 33 1.00 0.21 -2.07
CA TYR A 33 1.52 -1.13 -2.32
C TYR A 33 0.63 -2.16 -1.66
N PHE A 34 0.42 -3.31 -2.27
CA PHE A 34 -0.36 -4.36 -1.65
C PHE A 34 0.06 -5.77 -2.04
N LEU A 35 -0.18 -6.69 -1.11
CA LEU A 35 0.08 -8.12 -1.24
C LEU A 35 -1.13 -8.88 -0.71
N LEU A 36 -1.78 -9.65 -1.59
CA LEU A 36 -3.04 -10.32 -1.31
C LEU A 36 -2.89 -11.84 -1.41
N GLU A 37 -3.66 -12.56 -0.62
CA GLU A 37 -3.75 -14.02 -0.76
C GLU A 37 -4.42 -14.44 -2.07
N SER A 38 -5.38 -13.64 -2.53
CA SER A 38 -6.11 -13.87 -3.78
C SER A 38 -6.39 -12.54 -4.49
N LEU A 39 -6.24 -12.54 -5.80
CA LEU A 39 -6.63 -11.43 -6.66
C LEU A 39 -8.03 -11.58 -7.25
N GLU A 40 -8.80 -12.57 -6.79
CA GLU A 40 -10.10 -12.94 -7.37
C GLU A 40 -11.13 -11.81 -7.28
N ALA A 41 -11.16 -11.08 -6.15
CA ALA A 41 -12.07 -9.94 -5.98
C ALA A 41 -11.74 -8.82 -6.98
N LEU A 42 -10.46 -8.48 -7.14
CA LEU A 42 -10.01 -7.49 -8.12
C LEU A 42 -10.33 -7.92 -9.55
N ARG A 43 -10.13 -9.20 -9.87
CA ARG A 43 -10.43 -9.78 -11.18
C ARG A 43 -11.93 -9.70 -11.50
N LYS A 44 -12.79 -10.15 -10.58
CA LYS A 44 -14.26 -10.15 -10.75
C LYS A 44 -14.81 -8.73 -10.93
N ASN A 45 -14.21 -7.76 -10.29
CA ASN A 45 -14.61 -6.35 -10.36
C ASN A 45 -13.90 -5.57 -11.48
N GLY A 46 -13.20 -6.24 -12.40
CA GLY A 46 -12.59 -5.62 -13.58
C GLY A 46 -11.39 -4.72 -13.28
N ARG A 47 -10.77 -4.83 -12.11
CA ARG A 47 -9.61 -4.01 -11.70
C ARG A 47 -8.27 -4.57 -12.19
N LEU A 48 -8.27 -5.74 -12.86
CA LEU A 48 -7.08 -6.39 -13.42
C LEU A 48 -7.14 -6.56 -14.94
N THR A 49 -7.80 -5.68 -15.66
CA THR A 49 -8.06 -5.80 -17.11
C THR A 49 -6.78 -5.85 -17.95
N GLY A 50 -5.71 -5.21 -17.53
CA GLY A 50 -4.38 -5.26 -18.18
C GLY A 50 -3.50 -6.45 -17.79
N LEU A 51 -3.88 -7.21 -16.75
CA LEU A 51 -3.04 -8.22 -16.09
C LEU A 51 -3.53 -9.66 -16.32
N LYS A 52 -4.32 -9.90 -17.37
CA LYS A 52 -4.95 -11.20 -17.65
C LYS A 52 -4.00 -12.39 -17.70
N ALA A 53 -2.74 -12.19 -18.08
CA ALA A 53 -1.75 -13.26 -18.15
C ALA A 53 -1.16 -13.64 -16.78
N MET A 54 -1.29 -12.80 -15.76
CA MET A 54 -0.66 -12.98 -14.46
C MET A 54 -1.42 -13.87 -13.48
N VAL A 55 -2.76 -13.94 -13.63
CA VAL A 55 -3.62 -14.71 -12.73
C VAL A 55 -3.51 -16.23 -12.98
N ALA A 56 -2.90 -16.62 -14.09
CA ALA A 56 -2.80 -18.02 -14.53
C ALA A 56 -1.53 -18.74 -14.07
N THR A 57 -0.59 -18.09 -13.37
CA THR A 57 0.69 -18.69 -13.05
C THR A 57 0.74 -19.29 -11.64
N ALA A 58 1.14 -20.56 -11.62
CA ALA A 58 1.58 -21.40 -10.49
C ALA A 58 1.02 -21.08 -9.09
N LEU A 59 0.40 -22.08 -8.50
CA LEU A 59 -0.34 -22.16 -7.22
C LEU A 59 0.33 -21.51 -5.98
N SER A 60 1.53 -20.98 -6.08
CA SER A 60 2.28 -20.40 -4.95
C SER A 60 2.95 -19.06 -5.24
N ILE A 61 2.78 -18.50 -6.43
CA ILE A 61 3.35 -17.18 -6.75
C ILE A 61 2.43 -16.10 -6.18
N LYS A 62 3.02 -15.20 -5.40
CA LYS A 62 2.35 -14.03 -4.81
C LYS A 62 2.92 -12.77 -5.46
N PRO A 63 2.12 -12.05 -6.26
CA PRO A 63 2.55 -10.79 -6.85
C PRO A 63 2.52 -9.68 -5.81
N VAL A 64 3.53 -8.83 -5.82
CA VAL A 64 3.56 -7.53 -5.16
C VAL A 64 2.98 -6.52 -6.12
N MET A 65 1.95 -5.84 -5.71
CA MET A 65 1.18 -4.92 -6.53
C MET A 65 1.34 -3.49 -6.06
N GLY A 66 1.18 -2.56 -6.98
CA GLY A 66 1.14 -1.13 -6.74
C GLY A 66 0.19 -0.44 -7.72
N ALA A 67 0.32 0.86 -7.86
CA ALA A 67 -0.40 1.66 -8.83
C ALA A 67 0.57 2.47 -9.70
N THR A 68 0.17 2.72 -10.95
CA THR A 68 0.83 3.71 -11.81
C THR A 68 0.39 5.13 -11.42
N PRO A 69 1.07 6.18 -11.88
CA PRO A 69 0.64 7.57 -11.64
C PRO A 69 -0.82 7.84 -12.10
N GLU A 70 -1.29 7.11 -13.11
CA GLU A 70 -2.67 7.22 -13.61
C GLU A 70 -3.69 6.42 -12.76
N GLY A 71 -3.26 5.83 -11.64
CA GLY A 71 -4.11 5.05 -10.75
C GLY A 71 -4.45 3.63 -11.23
N THR A 72 -3.73 3.13 -12.25
CA THR A 72 -3.93 1.76 -12.74
C THR A 72 -3.11 0.78 -11.92
N ILE A 73 -3.73 -0.33 -11.50
CA ILE A 73 -3.03 -1.39 -10.78
C ILE A 73 -1.95 -2.01 -11.67
N CYS A 74 -0.72 -2.10 -11.13
CA CYS A 74 0.41 -2.73 -11.79
C CYS A 74 1.11 -3.73 -10.87
N GLN A 75 1.89 -4.64 -11.47
CA GLN A 75 2.77 -5.53 -10.72
C GLN A 75 4.16 -4.90 -10.61
N LEU A 76 4.66 -4.82 -9.39
CA LEU A 76 6.01 -4.34 -9.10
C LEU A 76 7.01 -5.49 -8.94
N GLY A 77 6.55 -6.62 -8.42
CA GLY A 77 7.38 -7.78 -8.21
C GLY A 77 6.56 -9.05 -7.96
N GLN A 78 7.25 -10.15 -7.70
CA GLN A 78 6.60 -11.39 -7.28
C GLN A 78 7.56 -12.30 -6.53
N ALA A 79 7.03 -13.17 -5.69
CA ALA A 79 7.82 -14.21 -5.02
C ALA A 79 7.00 -15.48 -4.78
N ARG A 80 7.68 -16.57 -4.50
CA ARG A 80 7.03 -17.83 -4.14
C ARG A 80 6.72 -17.86 -2.64
N GLY A 81 5.44 -17.88 -2.31
CA GLY A 81 4.92 -17.90 -0.94
C GLY A 81 4.93 -16.53 -0.27
N MET A 82 4.05 -16.36 0.71
CA MET A 82 3.74 -15.08 1.34
C MET A 82 4.96 -14.44 2.03
N LYS A 83 5.76 -15.24 2.78
CA LYS A 83 6.94 -14.70 3.49
C LYS A 83 7.95 -14.03 2.55
N LYS A 84 8.29 -14.70 1.42
CA LYS A 84 9.20 -14.13 0.44
C LYS A 84 8.59 -12.93 -0.29
N ALA A 85 7.27 -12.94 -0.49
CA ALA A 85 6.57 -11.83 -1.11
C ALA A 85 6.53 -10.60 -0.19
N LEU A 86 6.41 -10.76 1.14
CA LEU A 86 6.55 -9.65 2.09
C LEU A 86 7.94 -9.01 2.05
N VAL A 87 8.99 -9.83 2.00
CA VAL A 87 10.37 -9.32 1.84
C VAL A 87 10.49 -8.54 0.52
N LYS A 88 10.00 -9.13 -0.58
CA LYS A 88 10.02 -8.47 -1.90
C LYS A 88 9.23 -7.17 -1.89
N MET A 89 8.06 -7.13 -1.22
CA MET A 89 7.28 -5.91 -1.06
C MET A 89 8.06 -4.82 -0.31
N ALA A 90 8.73 -5.19 0.78
CA ALA A 90 9.55 -4.25 1.53
C ALA A 90 10.75 -3.74 0.73
N ASP A 91 11.36 -4.59 -0.10
CA ASP A 91 12.45 -4.21 -1.01
C ASP A 91 11.95 -3.25 -2.10
N GLU A 92 10.76 -3.50 -2.68
CA GLU A 92 10.17 -2.62 -3.69
C GLU A 92 9.82 -1.24 -3.11
N ILE A 93 9.19 -1.20 -1.93
CA ILE A 93 8.88 0.05 -1.24
C ILE A 93 10.17 0.84 -0.99
N ALA A 94 11.19 0.20 -0.41
CA ALA A 94 12.44 0.87 -0.09
C ALA A 94 13.22 1.35 -1.34
N ALA A 95 13.02 0.71 -2.49
CA ALA A 95 13.67 1.11 -3.74
C ALA A 95 12.98 2.31 -4.43
N HIS A 96 11.70 2.55 -4.12
CA HIS A 96 10.91 3.60 -4.78
C HIS A 96 10.65 4.83 -3.89
N GLU A 97 10.82 4.68 -2.56
CA GLU A 97 10.53 5.77 -1.62
C GLU A 97 11.77 6.58 -1.30
N GLU A 98 11.71 7.85 -1.67
CA GLU A 98 12.65 8.88 -1.26
C GLU A 98 12.08 9.68 -0.08
N HIS A 99 12.95 10.18 0.78
CA HIS A 99 12.57 11.02 1.93
C HIS A 99 11.51 10.38 2.85
N ALA A 100 11.67 9.08 3.12
CA ALA A 100 10.74 8.35 4.02
C ALA A 100 10.67 8.96 5.43
N GLU A 101 11.74 9.65 5.88
CA GLU A 101 11.83 10.35 7.16
C GLU A 101 10.79 11.48 7.34
N ASP A 102 10.26 12.01 6.25
CA ASP A 102 9.21 13.04 6.26
C ASP A 102 7.81 12.46 6.14
N LYS A 103 7.70 11.16 5.84
CA LYS A 103 6.45 10.48 5.53
C LYS A 103 5.94 9.60 6.70
N ILE A 104 4.62 9.43 6.75
CA ILE A 104 3.97 8.45 7.61
C ILE A 104 3.76 7.17 6.80
N LEU A 105 4.21 6.04 7.35
CA LEU A 105 3.92 4.71 6.80
C LEU A 105 2.61 4.18 7.40
N ALA A 106 1.60 3.99 6.59
CA ALA A 106 0.36 3.33 7.01
C ALA A 106 0.33 1.89 6.47
N ILE A 107 0.14 0.93 7.37
CA ILE A 107 -0.06 -0.47 7.02
C ILE A 107 -1.47 -0.87 7.42
N SER A 108 -2.27 -1.35 6.48
CA SER A 108 -3.57 -1.94 6.77
C SER A 108 -3.59 -3.43 6.45
N HIS A 109 -4.37 -4.20 7.21
CA HIS A 109 -4.45 -5.65 7.06
C HIS A 109 -5.89 -6.16 7.18
N CYS A 110 -6.17 -7.27 6.50
CA CYS A 110 -7.43 -7.97 6.64
C CYS A 110 -7.19 -9.24 7.48
N ASN A 111 -7.59 -9.18 8.75
CA ASN A 111 -7.53 -10.32 9.69
C ASN A 111 -6.14 -10.98 9.82
N CYS A 112 -5.04 -10.23 9.65
CA CYS A 112 -3.69 -10.77 9.74
C CYS A 112 -2.69 -9.82 10.43
N PRO A 113 -2.93 -9.42 11.71
CA PRO A 113 -2.08 -8.45 12.42
C PRO A 113 -0.62 -8.89 12.50
N ALA A 114 -0.34 -10.18 12.69
CA ALA A 114 1.02 -10.70 12.74
C ALA A 114 1.80 -10.45 11.42
N ARG A 115 1.10 -10.50 10.28
CA ARG A 115 1.69 -10.21 8.97
C ARG A 115 1.97 -8.71 8.79
N ALA A 116 1.08 -7.86 9.28
CA ALA A 116 1.29 -6.41 9.28
C ALA A 116 2.50 -6.02 10.14
N GLU A 117 2.65 -6.63 11.33
CA GLU A 117 3.81 -6.42 12.19
C GLU A 117 5.12 -6.96 11.56
N GLU A 118 5.06 -8.08 10.84
CA GLU A 118 6.21 -8.60 10.09
C GLU A 118 6.62 -7.62 8.99
N LEU A 119 5.65 -7.10 8.21
CA LEU A 119 5.91 -6.08 7.18
C LEU A 119 6.49 -4.81 7.79
N LYS A 120 5.93 -4.31 8.90
CA LYS A 120 6.48 -3.16 9.63
C LYS A 120 7.95 -3.36 9.99
N LYS A 121 8.31 -4.50 10.56
CA LYS A 121 9.70 -4.82 10.92
C LYS A 121 10.62 -4.83 9.70
N LEU A 122 10.16 -5.41 8.59
CA LEU A 122 10.90 -5.44 7.34
C LEU A 122 11.13 -4.04 6.76
N LEU A 123 10.12 -3.17 6.84
CA LEU A 123 10.22 -1.79 6.36
C LEU A 123 11.10 -0.94 7.26
N LEU A 124 10.96 -1.03 8.59
CA LEU A 124 11.81 -0.28 9.53
C LEU A 124 13.29 -0.70 9.48
N ALA A 125 13.60 -1.90 8.98
CA ALA A 125 14.98 -2.31 8.70
C ALA A 125 15.57 -1.66 7.43
N ARG A 126 14.78 -0.99 6.60
CA ARG A 126 15.16 -0.40 5.31
C ARG A 126 14.91 1.11 5.24
N LEU A 127 13.89 1.59 5.91
CA LEU A 127 13.40 2.96 5.90
C LEU A 127 13.30 3.50 7.33
N GLN A 128 13.35 4.82 7.45
CA GLN A 128 13.14 5.51 8.73
C GLN A 128 11.94 6.48 8.59
N PRO A 129 10.70 5.95 8.46
CA PRO A 129 9.54 6.83 8.33
C PRO A 129 9.33 7.66 9.61
N LYS A 130 8.75 8.84 9.43
CA LYS A 130 8.41 9.76 10.54
C LYS A 130 7.53 9.09 11.60
N ASP A 131 6.57 8.29 11.17
CA ASP A 131 5.68 7.51 12.04
C ASP A 131 5.16 6.28 11.30
N VAL A 132 4.67 5.30 12.06
CA VAL A 132 4.08 4.07 11.51
C VAL A 132 2.75 3.77 12.17
N ILE A 133 1.68 3.72 11.39
CA ILE A 133 0.35 3.32 11.86
C ILE A 133 -0.05 1.97 11.28
N ILE A 134 -0.67 1.12 12.10
CA ILE A 134 -1.26 -0.16 11.67
C ILE A 134 -2.77 -0.10 11.92
N LEU A 135 -3.55 -0.51 10.92
CA LEU A 135 -5.00 -0.44 10.93
C LEU A 135 -5.61 -1.74 10.39
N ASP A 136 -6.77 -2.11 10.91
CA ASP A 136 -7.63 -3.09 10.25
C ASP A 136 -8.25 -2.49 8.98
N THR A 137 -8.39 -3.30 7.94
CA THR A 137 -9.25 -2.94 6.81
C THR A 137 -10.72 -2.99 7.23
N ALA A 138 -11.57 -2.21 6.57
CA ALA A 138 -13.00 -2.21 6.80
C ALA A 138 -13.78 -2.05 5.48
N GLY A 139 -15.04 -2.45 5.45
CA GLY A 139 -15.92 -2.27 4.31
C GLY A 139 -15.35 -2.81 3.00
N ILE A 140 -15.30 -1.95 1.99
CA ILE A 140 -14.85 -2.30 0.63
C ILE A 140 -13.37 -2.71 0.58
N SER A 141 -12.54 -2.14 1.46
CA SER A 141 -11.11 -2.50 1.52
C SER A 141 -10.93 -3.97 1.95
N SER A 142 -11.73 -4.46 2.91
CA SER A 142 -11.71 -5.86 3.31
C SER A 142 -12.19 -6.80 2.19
N LEU A 143 -13.18 -6.36 1.39
CA LEU A 143 -13.65 -7.12 0.24
C LEU A 143 -12.51 -7.37 -0.76
N TYR A 144 -11.73 -6.34 -1.09
CA TYR A 144 -10.63 -6.46 -2.05
C TYR A 144 -9.38 -7.10 -1.45
N ALA A 145 -9.03 -6.78 -0.21
CA ALA A 145 -7.87 -7.35 0.46
C ALA A 145 -8.04 -8.85 0.71
N SER A 146 -9.25 -9.30 0.98
CA SER A 146 -9.57 -10.67 1.41
C SER A 146 -8.79 -11.06 2.67
N ASP A 147 -9.13 -12.17 3.29
CA ASP A 147 -8.43 -12.68 4.48
C ASP A 147 -6.93 -12.83 4.21
N GLY A 148 -6.10 -12.27 5.07
CA GLY A 148 -4.64 -12.32 4.96
C GLY A 148 -4.01 -11.26 4.05
N GLY A 149 -4.78 -10.37 3.44
CA GLY A 149 -4.23 -9.27 2.63
C GLY A 149 -3.59 -8.17 3.47
N VAL A 150 -2.50 -7.58 2.96
CA VAL A 150 -1.84 -6.40 3.54
C VAL A 150 -1.68 -5.31 2.49
N ILE A 151 -1.82 -4.07 2.92
CA ILE A 151 -1.71 -2.86 2.10
C ILE A 151 -0.78 -1.91 2.85
N ALA A 152 0.21 -1.35 2.18
CA ALA A 152 1.07 -0.29 2.69
C ALA A 152 0.89 0.98 1.86
N VAL A 153 0.84 2.11 2.54
CA VAL A 153 0.76 3.45 1.94
C VAL A 153 1.82 4.33 2.59
N ILE A 154 2.61 5.00 1.78
CA ILE A 154 3.66 5.91 2.24
C ILE A 154 3.78 7.12 1.32
#